data_4f5066081d76dce5387d825604fe366f
#
_entry.id   4f5066081d76dce5387d825604fe366f
#
_cell.length_a   1.000
_cell.length_b   1.000
_cell.length_c   1.000
_cell.angle_alpha   90.00
_cell.angle_beta   90.00
_cell.angle_gamma   90.00
#
_symmetry.space_group_name_H-M   'P 1'
#
loop_
_entity.id
_entity.type
_entity.pdbx_description
1 polymer ?
#
loop_
_entity_poly.entity_id
_entity_poly.type
_entity_poly.pdbx_seq_one_letter_code
_entity_poly.pdbx_strand_id
1 'polypeptide(L)'
;MVFDRESALICTFNLSDKYFTQTRDYGVLSHAPAVVAEVIAGFEADWDRQPFKPDLEVGLVWGNQHSRGQLGRLIDMAKRSLWIQHPKFVDAVILERIIAARERDVKVHFLCGGKHGISDWDIYDTFSSLRIMERFGVKVRRQKHLKLHAKLVLVDDHYAQTGSMNIDRSAFDLRRELGIESDAPEVVERLRQTFQSDWDQASPYHAPRSSGSQPARGWRAAGRPSLRA
;
A
#
# COMPACT_ATOMS: atom_id res chain seq x y z
N MET A 1 8.77 -3.51 -14.46
CA MET A 1 9.23 -3.63 -15.86
C MET A 1 10.75 -3.59 -15.85
N VAL A 2 11.39 -4.34 -16.74
CA VAL A 2 12.85 -4.31 -16.91
C VAL A 2 13.15 -3.86 -18.34
N PHE A 3 14.13 -2.98 -18.49
CA PHE A 3 14.57 -2.46 -19.78
C PHE A 3 16.03 -2.88 -20.02
N ASP A 4 16.26 -3.57 -21.13
CA ASP A 4 17.58 -4.00 -21.63
C ASP A 4 18.46 -4.74 -20.60
N ARG A 5 17.86 -5.31 -19.56
CA ARG A 5 18.53 -5.91 -18.38
C ARG A 5 19.46 -4.94 -17.61
N GLU A 6 19.28 -3.64 -17.80
CA GLU A 6 20.10 -2.57 -17.19
C GLU A 6 19.33 -1.74 -16.18
N SER A 7 18.00 -1.69 -16.30
CA SER A 7 17.17 -0.94 -15.37
C SER A 7 15.83 -1.62 -15.09
N ALA A 8 15.29 -1.37 -13.89
CA ALA A 8 13.99 -1.87 -13.46
C ALA A 8 13.11 -0.72 -12.99
N LEU A 9 11.90 -0.62 -13.51
CA LEU A 9 10.86 0.31 -13.05
C LEU A 9 9.88 -0.44 -12.15
N ILE A 10 9.84 -0.03 -10.88
CA ILE A 10 8.85 -0.46 -9.90
C ILE A 10 7.82 0.66 -9.73
N CYS A 11 6.54 0.36 -9.95
CA CYS A 11 5.52 1.41 -10.02
C CYS A 11 4.21 1.02 -9.35
N THR A 12 3.42 2.04 -9.01
CA THR A 12 2.10 1.89 -8.39
C THR A 12 0.98 1.77 -9.42
N PHE A 13 1.22 2.20 -10.66
CA PHE A 13 0.24 2.31 -11.73
C PHE A 13 0.18 1.06 -12.63
N ASN A 14 -0.96 0.88 -13.28
CA ASN A 14 -1.12 -0.06 -14.38
C ASN A 14 -0.89 0.65 -15.73
N LEU A 15 -0.52 -0.11 -16.77
CA LEU A 15 -0.27 0.42 -18.11
C LEU A 15 -1.60 0.70 -18.84
N SER A 16 -2.36 1.68 -18.36
CA SER A 16 -3.55 2.18 -19.04
C SER A 16 -3.66 3.70 -18.88
N ASP A 17 -4.27 4.35 -19.86
CA ASP A 17 -4.31 5.81 -20.04
C ASP A 17 -4.68 6.61 -18.78
N LYS A 18 -5.70 6.16 -18.04
CA LYS A 18 -6.17 6.86 -16.84
C LYS A 18 -5.11 7.05 -15.75
N TYR A 19 -4.12 6.13 -15.67
CA TYR A 19 -3.07 6.19 -14.65
C TYR A 19 -1.99 7.24 -14.99
N PHE A 20 -1.92 7.67 -16.24
CA PHE A 20 -0.97 8.70 -16.65
C PHE A 20 -1.53 10.11 -16.54
N THR A 21 -2.86 10.28 -16.49
CA THR A 21 -3.51 11.59 -16.56
C THR A 21 -4.45 11.92 -15.41
N GLN A 22 -5.02 10.92 -14.72
CA GLN A 22 -6.11 11.13 -13.77
C GLN A 22 -5.81 10.70 -12.33
N THR A 23 -4.71 9.98 -12.12
CA THR A 23 -4.39 9.42 -10.81
C THR A 23 -3.08 9.96 -10.28
N ARG A 24 -2.95 9.96 -8.94
CA ARG A 24 -1.66 10.09 -8.27
C ARG A 24 -1.06 8.70 -8.18
N ASP A 25 0.08 8.55 -8.80
CA ASP A 25 0.89 7.34 -8.81
C ASP A 25 2.38 7.67 -8.67
N TYR A 26 3.18 6.66 -8.40
CA TYR A 26 4.64 6.75 -8.28
C TYR A 26 5.32 5.68 -9.13
N GLY A 27 6.55 5.97 -9.56
CA GLY A 27 7.46 5.01 -10.16
C GLY A 27 8.88 5.30 -9.69
N VAL A 28 9.61 4.24 -9.35
CA VAL A 28 11.03 4.29 -9.03
C VAL A 28 11.77 3.51 -10.09
N LEU A 29 12.67 4.19 -10.80
CA LEU A 29 13.58 3.57 -11.75
C LEU A 29 14.88 3.26 -11.02
N SER A 30 15.27 1.99 -11.00
CA SER A 30 16.51 1.53 -10.39
C SER A 30 17.47 1.00 -11.45
N HIS A 31 18.73 1.40 -11.34
CA HIS A 31 19.85 0.87 -12.13
C HIS A 31 20.75 -0.05 -11.28
N ALA A 32 20.36 -0.34 -10.04
CA ALA A 32 21.12 -1.24 -9.18
C ALA A 32 21.08 -2.66 -9.76
N PRO A 33 22.25 -3.28 -10.07
CA PRO A 33 22.31 -4.59 -10.71
C PRO A 33 21.57 -5.67 -9.92
N ALA A 34 21.65 -5.64 -8.58
CA ALA A 34 20.95 -6.60 -7.71
C ALA A 34 19.43 -6.48 -7.84
N VAL A 35 18.87 -5.26 -7.87
CA VAL A 35 17.44 -5.01 -8.07
C VAL A 35 16.99 -5.53 -9.43
N VAL A 36 17.74 -5.21 -10.49
CA VAL A 36 17.42 -5.65 -11.86
C VAL A 36 17.46 -7.17 -11.96
N ALA A 37 18.51 -7.80 -11.43
CA ALA A 37 18.66 -9.25 -11.44
C ALA A 37 17.53 -9.96 -10.69
N GLU A 38 17.14 -9.46 -9.52
CA GLU A 38 16.06 -10.07 -8.74
C GLU A 38 14.67 -9.94 -9.41
N VAL A 39 14.38 -8.78 -10.02
CA VAL A 39 13.14 -8.61 -10.79
C VAL A 39 13.09 -9.61 -11.97
N ILE A 40 14.22 -9.81 -12.66
CA ILE A 40 14.33 -10.79 -13.75
C ILE A 40 14.12 -12.21 -13.21
N ALA A 41 14.81 -12.58 -12.14
CA ALA A 41 14.71 -13.91 -11.55
C ALA A 41 13.28 -14.22 -11.09
N GLY A 42 12.59 -13.23 -10.47
CA GLY A 42 11.19 -13.37 -10.08
C GLY A 42 10.26 -13.57 -11.29
N PHE A 43 10.49 -12.85 -12.39
CA PHE A 43 9.73 -13.02 -13.63
C PHE A 43 9.98 -14.38 -14.28
N GLU A 44 11.25 -14.79 -14.40
CA GLU A 44 11.63 -16.06 -15.01
C GLU A 44 11.07 -17.25 -14.20
N ALA A 45 11.14 -17.19 -12.87
CA ALA A 45 10.54 -18.19 -12.00
C ALA A 45 9.01 -18.30 -12.20
N ASP A 46 8.30 -17.16 -12.27
CA ASP A 46 6.85 -17.16 -12.53
C ASP A 46 6.51 -17.69 -13.93
N TRP A 47 7.33 -17.36 -14.95
CA TRP A 47 7.18 -17.86 -16.32
C TRP A 47 7.31 -19.38 -16.39
N ASP A 48 8.33 -19.91 -15.72
CA ASP A 48 8.63 -21.34 -15.68
C ASP A 48 7.82 -22.11 -14.62
N ARG A 49 6.93 -21.41 -13.88
CA ARG A 49 6.15 -21.95 -12.75
C ARG A 49 7.01 -22.61 -11.68
N GLN A 50 8.17 -22.01 -11.42
CA GLN A 50 9.07 -22.44 -10.38
C GLN A 50 8.90 -21.61 -9.10
N PRO A 51 9.22 -22.17 -7.93
CA PRO A 51 9.28 -21.40 -6.70
C PRO A 51 10.30 -20.26 -6.81
N PHE A 52 9.91 -19.07 -6.32
CA PHE A 52 10.80 -17.91 -6.21
C PHE A 52 11.01 -17.56 -4.76
N LYS A 53 12.27 -17.40 -4.35
CA LYS A 53 12.66 -16.93 -3.03
C LYS A 53 13.41 -15.61 -3.18
N PRO A 54 12.83 -14.46 -2.74
CA PRO A 54 13.49 -13.17 -2.82
C PRO A 54 14.67 -13.06 -1.86
N ASP A 55 15.63 -12.23 -2.20
CA ASP A 55 16.68 -11.77 -1.30
C ASP A 55 16.22 -10.52 -0.56
N LEU A 56 16.03 -10.61 0.75
CA LEU A 56 15.50 -9.52 1.57
C LEU A 56 16.47 -8.32 1.69
N GLU A 57 17.75 -8.50 1.35
CA GLU A 57 18.77 -7.44 1.41
C GLU A 57 18.76 -6.54 0.15
N VAL A 58 18.09 -6.95 -0.91
CA VAL A 58 18.02 -6.17 -2.16
C VAL A 58 17.09 -4.95 -2.04
N GLY A 59 16.22 -4.93 -1.03
CA GLY A 59 15.26 -3.84 -0.82
C GLY A 59 13.99 -3.96 -1.67
N LEU A 60 13.77 -5.08 -2.36
CA LEU A 60 12.51 -5.37 -3.02
C LEU A 60 11.50 -5.99 -2.03
N VAL A 61 10.24 -5.65 -2.22
CA VAL A 61 9.13 -6.11 -1.38
C VAL A 61 8.14 -6.88 -2.24
N TRP A 62 8.14 -8.19 -2.09
CA TRP A 62 7.33 -9.09 -2.89
C TRP A 62 6.04 -9.50 -2.18
N GLY A 63 4.89 -9.29 -2.83
CA GLY A 63 3.61 -9.85 -2.42
C GLY A 63 3.65 -11.38 -2.37
N ASN A 64 2.81 -11.99 -1.54
CA ASN A 64 2.75 -13.41 -1.19
C ASN A 64 4.06 -14.02 -0.63
N GLN A 65 4.96 -13.18 -0.12
CA GLN A 65 6.20 -13.56 0.55
C GLN A 65 6.26 -12.91 1.95
N HIS A 66 7.24 -12.03 2.20
CA HIS A 66 7.43 -11.41 3.51
C HIS A 66 6.93 -9.95 3.59
N SER A 67 6.18 -9.48 2.60
CA SER A 67 5.83 -8.06 2.43
C SER A 67 5.12 -7.41 3.62
N ARG A 68 4.14 -8.11 4.25
CA ARG A 68 3.48 -7.58 5.45
C ARG A 68 4.49 -7.36 6.59
N GLY A 69 5.41 -8.31 6.79
CA GLY A 69 6.45 -8.20 7.81
C GLY A 69 7.47 -7.09 7.50
N GLN A 70 7.85 -6.91 6.23
CA GLN A 70 8.74 -5.82 5.79
C GLN A 70 8.09 -4.46 6.04
N LEU A 71 6.85 -4.25 5.59
CA LEU A 71 6.11 -3.02 5.87
C LEU A 71 5.93 -2.78 7.38
N GLY A 72 5.61 -3.83 8.13
CA GLY A 72 5.49 -3.75 9.59
C GLY A 72 6.80 -3.27 10.25
N ARG A 73 7.95 -3.85 9.87
CA ARG A 73 9.26 -3.40 10.37
C ARG A 73 9.55 -1.95 10.02
N LEU A 74 9.26 -1.54 8.79
CA LEU A 74 9.44 -0.16 8.35
C LEU A 74 8.62 0.82 9.23
N ILE A 75 7.37 0.49 9.53
CA ILE A 75 6.52 1.29 10.41
C ILE A 75 7.06 1.30 11.85
N ASP A 76 7.54 0.18 12.34
CA ASP A 76 8.09 0.06 13.70
C ASP A 76 9.37 0.88 13.89
N MET A 77 10.14 1.11 12.83
CA MET A 77 11.34 1.95 12.85
C MET A 77 11.03 3.44 13.04
N ALA A 78 9.80 3.89 12.78
CA ALA A 78 9.41 5.29 12.90
C ALA A 78 9.61 5.81 14.33
N LYS A 79 10.35 6.94 14.43
CA LYS A 79 10.65 7.65 15.70
C LYS A 79 10.03 9.03 15.77
N ARG A 80 9.82 9.69 14.64
CA ARG A 80 9.32 11.08 14.56
C ARG A 80 8.06 11.22 13.74
N SER A 81 8.07 10.66 12.54
CA SER A 81 6.99 10.87 11.58
C SER A 81 6.76 9.65 10.69
N LEU A 82 5.49 9.44 10.37
CA LEU A 82 5.03 8.43 9.43
C LEU A 82 4.03 9.08 8.48
N TRP A 83 4.32 9.04 7.18
CA TRP A 83 3.47 9.60 6.14
C TRP A 83 3.00 8.48 5.24
N ILE A 84 1.70 8.27 5.14
CA ILE A 84 1.09 7.17 4.40
C ILE A 84 0.13 7.73 3.37
N GLN A 85 0.32 7.34 2.11
CA GLN A 85 -0.59 7.67 1.01
C GLN A 85 -1.07 6.36 0.38
N HIS A 86 -2.33 6.00 0.67
CA HIS A 86 -2.88 4.71 0.27
C HIS A 86 -4.37 4.81 -0.09
N PRO A 87 -4.80 4.20 -1.22
CA PRO A 87 -6.21 4.20 -1.62
C PRO A 87 -7.05 3.27 -0.74
N LYS A 88 -6.50 2.12 -0.33
CA LYS A 88 -7.17 1.03 0.37
C LYS A 88 -6.39 0.62 1.61
N PHE A 89 -7.09 0.46 2.73
CA PHE A 89 -6.47 0.09 4.00
C PHE A 89 -7.40 -0.82 4.81
N VAL A 90 -7.15 -2.13 4.79
CA VAL A 90 -8.00 -3.14 5.45
C VAL A 90 -7.22 -4.20 6.21
N ASP A 91 -5.89 -4.12 6.28
CA ASP A 91 -5.06 -5.08 7.01
C ASP A 91 -4.95 -4.69 8.49
N ALA A 92 -5.44 -5.55 9.38
CA ALA A 92 -5.49 -5.29 10.81
C ALA A 92 -4.08 -5.28 11.45
N VAL A 93 -3.14 -6.07 10.95
CA VAL A 93 -1.77 -6.12 11.49
C VAL A 93 -1.05 -4.80 11.23
N ILE A 94 -1.18 -4.25 10.02
CA ILE A 94 -0.59 -2.95 9.70
C ILE A 94 -1.30 -1.81 10.45
N LEU A 95 -2.63 -1.91 10.65
CA LEU A 95 -3.37 -0.95 11.47
C LEU A 95 -2.84 -0.91 12.90
N GLU A 96 -2.62 -2.07 13.52
CA GLU A 96 -2.05 -2.20 14.87
C GLU A 96 -0.67 -1.53 14.95
N ARG A 97 0.21 -1.74 13.97
CA ARG A 97 1.55 -1.11 13.92
C ARG A 97 1.47 0.41 13.84
N ILE A 98 0.51 0.95 13.08
CA ILE A 98 0.28 2.41 13.00
C ILE A 98 -0.20 2.96 14.35
N ILE A 99 -1.10 2.24 15.03
CA ILE A 99 -1.57 2.63 16.37
C ILE A 99 -0.40 2.60 17.35
N ALA A 100 0.39 1.53 17.37
CA ALA A 100 1.58 1.43 18.21
C ALA A 100 2.61 2.55 17.90
N ALA A 101 2.75 2.99 16.65
CA ALA A 101 3.56 4.15 16.33
C ALA A 101 3.00 5.42 16.96
N ARG A 102 1.67 5.63 16.96
CA ARG A 102 1.02 6.76 17.66
C ARG A 102 1.24 6.70 19.17
N GLU A 103 1.19 5.53 19.78
CA GLU A 103 1.47 5.33 21.22
C GLU A 103 2.92 5.65 21.59
N ARG A 104 3.85 5.58 20.63
CA ARG A 104 5.23 6.06 20.75
C ARG A 104 5.40 7.55 20.41
N ASP A 105 4.31 8.32 20.30
CA ASP A 105 4.30 9.74 19.93
C ASP A 105 4.77 10.07 18.50
N VAL A 106 4.83 9.08 17.61
CA VAL A 106 5.12 9.32 16.20
C VAL A 106 3.99 10.14 15.56
N LYS A 107 4.32 11.17 14.81
CA LYS A 107 3.35 11.99 14.07
C LYS A 107 2.91 11.24 12.82
N VAL A 108 1.69 10.70 12.82
CA VAL A 108 1.17 9.94 11.69
C VAL A 108 0.22 10.78 10.84
N HIS A 109 0.51 10.85 9.54
CA HIS A 109 -0.28 11.51 8.52
C HIS A 109 -0.76 10.49 7.49
N PHE A 110 -2.07 10.42 7.29
CA PHE A 110 -2.68 9.49 6.36
C PHE A 110 -3.46 10.22 5.26
N LEU A 111 -3.05 10.03 4.01
CA LEU A 111 -3.72 10.60 2.85
C LEU A 111 -4.49 9.50 2.11
N CYS A 112 -5.82 9.64 2.08
CA CYS A 112 -6.73 8.67 1.44
C CYS A 112 -7.41 9.24 0.20
N GLY A 113 -7.99 8.38 -0.63
CA GLY A 113 -8.80 8.76 -1.80
C GLY A 113 -10.30 8.92 -1.50
N GLY A 114 -10.73 8.73 -0.25
CA GLY A 114 -12.13 8.57 0.10
C GLY A 114 -12.66 7.24 -0.47
N LYS A 115 -13.79 7.25 -1.15
CA LYS A 115 -14.37 6.05 -1.76
C LYS A 115 -13.89 5.76 -3.20
N HIS A 116 -13.05 6.61 -3.76
CA HIS A 116 -12.55 6.42 -5.12
C HIS A 116 -11.43 5.37 -5.15
N GLY A 117 -11.51 4.43 -6.07
CA GLY A 117 -10.50 3.39 -6.27
C GLY A 117 -10.58 2.23 -5.28
N ILE A 118 -11.62 2.20 -4.44
CA ILE A 118 -11.90 1.10 -3.50
C ILE A 118 -13.10 0.33 -4.02
N SER A 119 -13.03 -1.00 -4.01
CA SER A 119 -14.18 -1.85 -4.32
C SER A 119 -15.28 -1.72 -3.25
N ASP A 120 -16.52 -1.97 -3.61
CA ASP A 120 -17.65 -1.88 -2.67
C ASP A 120 -17.48 -2.79 -1.44
N TRP A 121 -16.75 -3.88 -1.58
CA TRP A 121 -16.45 -4.82 -0.49
C TRP A 121 -15.45 -4.24 0.52
N ASP A 122 -14.45 -3.52 0.06
CA ASP A 122 -13.36 -3.01 0.88
C ASP A 122 -13.63 -1.63 1.48
N ILE A 123 -14.68 -0.94 0.99
CA ILE A 123 -14.94 0.45 1.38
C ILE A 123 -15.30 0.57 2.86
N TYR A 124 -16.10 -0.37 3.38
CA TYR A 124 -16.52 -0.36 4.78
C TYR A 124 -15.37 -0.67 5.72
N ASP A 125 -14.51 -1.62 5.35
CA ASP A 125 -13.34 -2.00 6.13
C ASP A 125 -12.29 -0.89 6.11
N THR A 126 -12.07 -0.26 4.94
CA THR A 126 -11.22 0.93 4.84
C THR A 126 -11.74 2.06 5.71
N PHE A 127 -13.04 2.36 5.68
CA PHE A 127 -13.62 3.42 6.53
C PHE A 127 -13.56 3.07 8.02
N SER A 128 -13.67 1.79 8.36
CA SER A 128 -13.51 1.34 9.74
C SER A 128 -12.08 1.54 10.23
N SER A 129 -11.09 1.18 9.42
CA SER A 129 -9.68 1.41 9.70
C SER A 129 -9.37 2.91 9.86
N LEU A 130 -9.89 3.77 8.97
CA LEU A 130 -9.71 5.22 9.06
C LEU A 130 -10.30 5.80 10.34
N ARG A 131 -11.51 5.36 10.75
CA ARG A 131 -12.12 5.81 12.02
C ARG A 131 -11.33 5.38 13.24
N ILE A 132 -10.74 4.19 13.21
CA ILE A 132 -9.85 3.72 14.29
C ILE A 132 -8.61 4.61 14.33
N MET A 133 -7.94 4.82 13.21
CA MET A 133 -6.76 5.70 13.12
C MET A 133 -7.06 7.11 13.68
N GLU A 134 -8.18 7.71 13.29
CA GLU A 134 -8.59 9.03 13.81
C GLU A 134 -8.75 9.05 15.35
N ARG A 135 -9.34 7.98 15.94
CA ARG A 135 -9.47 7.86 17.41
C ARG A 135 -8.14 7.83 18.13
N PHE A 136 -7.10 7.30 17.49
CA PHE A 136 -5.74 7.25 18.01
C PHE A 136 -4.90 8.48 17.59
N GLY A 137 -5.54 9.53 17.05
CA GLY A 137 -4.88 10.80 16.74
C GLY A 137 -4.08 10.82 15.45
N VAL A 138 -4.32 9.88 14.55
CA VAL A 138 -3.78 9.95 13.18
C VAL A 138 -4.50 11.06 12.43
N LYS A 139 -3.73 11.94 11.78
CA LYS A 139 -4.30 12.97 10.92
C LYS A 139 -4.69 12.38 9.58
N VAL A 140 -5.98 12.30 9.29
CA VAL A 140 -6.50 11.79 8.03
C VAL A 140 -6.94 12.94 7.14
N ARG A 141 -6.44 12.96 5.90
CA ARG A 141 -6.88 13.89 4.85
C ARG A 141 -7.30 13.13 3.59
N ARG A 142 -8.16 13.74 2.81
CA ARG A 142 -8.62 13.22 1.52
C ARG A 142 -8.03 14.03 0.38
N GLN A 143 -7.35 13.34 -0.54
CA GLN A 143 -6.89 13.89 -1.81
C GLN A 143 -8.08 14.15 -2.75
N LYS A 144 -8.10 15.31 -3.40
CA LYS A 144 -9.23 15.75 -4.25
C LYS A 144 -8.84 16.03 -5.69
N HIS A 145 -7.66 16.60 -5.94
CA HIS A 145 -7.24 17.07 -7.25
C HIS A 145 -6.89 15.94 -8.23
N LEU A 146 -6.44 14.79 -7.72
CA LEU A 146 -6.21 13.55 -8.47
C LEU A 146 -6.88 12.38 -7.74
N LYS A 147 -7.32 11.37 -8.47
CA LYS A 147 -7.75 10.11 -7.86
C LYS A 147 -6.53 9.42 -7.26
N LEU A 148 -6.62 9.04 -6.01
CA LEU A 148 -5.51 8.38 -5.34
C LEU A 148 -5.42 6.92 -5.78
N HIS A 149 -4.26 6.53 -6.31
CA HIS A 149 -3.89 5.15 -6.60
C HIS A 149 -2.48 4.81 -6.09
N ALA A 150 -1.73 5.82 -5.66
CA ALA A 150 -0.42 5.67 -5.03
C ALA A 150 -0.46 4.77 -3.79
N LYS A 151 0.61 4.01 -3.58
CA LYS A 151 0.89 3.23 -2.37
C LYS A 151 2.27 3.66 -1.91
N LEU A 152 2.31 4.52 -0.91
CA LEU A 152 3.54 5.13 -0.40
C LEU A 152 3.52 5.15 1.12
N VAL A 153 4.62 4.75 1.70
CA VAL A 153 4.94 4.92 3.12
C VAL A 153 6.30 5.60 3.24
N LEU A 154 6.36 6.72 3.97
CA LEU A 154 7.59 7.44 4.29
C LEU A 154 7.81 7.42 5.80
N VAL A 155 9.04 7.16 6.22
CA VAL A 155 9.42 7.08 7.63
C VAL A 155 10.56 8.04 7.92
N ASP A 156 10.32 8.97 8.85
CA ASP A 156 11.29 9.90 9.43
C ASP A 156 12.08 10.75 8.41
N ASP A 157 11.55 10.92 7.20
CA ASP A 157 12.21 11.56 6.05
C ASP A 157 13.51 10.86 5.59
N HIS A 158 13.68 9.58 5.94
CA HIS A 158 14.88 8.78 5.63
C HIS A 158 14.59 7.51 4.84
N TYR A 159 13.39 6.96 4.97
CA TYR A 159 13.00 5.72 4.30
C TYR A 159 11.70 5.89 3.56
N ALA A 160 11.61 5.26 2.41
CA ALA A 160 10.40 5.19 1.61
C ALA A 160 10.13 3.76 1.18
N GLN A 161 8.86 3.36 1.16
CA GLN A 161 8.40 2.16 0.47
C GLN A 161 7.27 2.55 -0.49
N THR A 162 7.40 2.15 -1.77
CA THR A 162 6.36 2.33 -2.77
C THR A 162 6.28 1.14 -3.72
N GLY A 163 5.14 0.91 -4.35
CA GLY A 163 4.93 -0.20 -5.27
C GLY A 163 3.46 -0.49 -5.55
N SER A 164 3.17 -1.68 -6.05
CA SER A 164 1.82 -2.04 -6.48
C SER A 164 0.91 -2.52 -5.35
N MET A 165 1.46 -2.91 -4.19
CA MET A 165 0.72 -3.54 -3.09
C MET A 165 -0.24 -2.58 -2.37
N ASN A 166 -1.52 -2.95 -2.33
CA ASN A 166 -2.44 -2.36 -1.36
C ASN A 166 -2.22 -2.93 0.05
N ILE A 167 -2.65 -2.19 1.07
CA ILE A 167 -2.62 -2.69 2.46
C ILE A 167 -3.87 -3.55 2.69
N ASP A 168 -3.85 -4.74 2.09
CA ASP A 168 -4.89 -5.75 2.20
C ASP A 168 -4.33 -7.19 2.15
N ARG A 169 -5.11 -8.13 2.66
CA ARG A 169 -4.73 -9.54 2.69
C ARG A 169 -4.42 -10.11 1.31
N SER A 170 -5.17 -9.73 0.29
CA SER A 170 -4.99 -10.25 -1.06
C SER A 170 -3.64 -9.85 -1.64
N ALA A 171 -3.22 -8.59 -1.42
CA ALA A 171 -1.92 -8.10 -1.88
C ALA A 171 -0.76 -8.73 -1.09
N PHE A 172 -0.92 -8.92 0.22
CA PHE A 172 0.15 -9.48 1.04
C PHE A 172 0.32 -10.98 0.91
N ASP A 173 -0.78 -11.74 0.78
CA ASP A 173 -0.75 -13.20 0.94
C ASP A 173 -1.03 -13.98 -0.35
N LEU A 174 -1.68 -13.37 -1.36
CA LEU A 174 -2.21 -14.11 -2.49
C LEU A 174 -1.67 -13.67 -3.85
N ARG A 175 -1.42 -12.38 -4.04
CA ARG A 175 -1.03 -11.83 -5.33
C ARG A 175 0.48 -11.62 -5.44
N ARG A 176 0.99 -11.77 -6.66
CA ARG A 176 2.34 -11.35 -7.00
C ARG A 176 2.34 -9.83 -7.20
N GLU A 177 2.67 -9.10 -6.15
CA GLU A 177 2.83 -7.67 -6.13
C GLU A 177 4.30 -7.32 -5.90
N LEU A 178 4.73 -6.15 -6.31
CA LEU A 178 6.11 -5.72 -6.16
C LEU A 178 6.19 -4.28 -5.65
N GLY A 179 6.99 -4.08 -4.63
CA GLY A 179 7.40 -2.78 -4.10
C GLY A 179 8.91 -2.67 -3.99
N ILE A 180 9.37 -1.48 -3.67
CA ILE A 180 10.76 -1.17 -3.38
C ILE A 180 10.85 -0.32 -2.13
N GLU A 181 11.79 -0.65 -1.25
CA GLU A 181 12.25 0.19 -0.16
C GLU A 181 13.47 0.99 -0.64
N SER A 182 13.59 2.22 -0.21
CA SER A 182 14.71 3.08 -0.55
C SER A 182 15.04 4.02 0.61
N ASP A 183 16.33 4.18 0.87
CA ASP A 183 16.92 5.20 1.75
C ASP A 183 17.75 6.21 0.96
N ALA A 184 17.75 6.12 -0.38
CA ALA A 184 18.44 7.08 -1.25
C ALA A 184 17.84 8.48 -1.06
N PRO A 185 18.63 9.47 -0.62
CA PRO A 185 18.10 10.78 -0.21
C PRO A 185 17.31 11.48 -1.32
N GLU A 186 17.75 11.39 -2.57
CA GLU A 186 17.10 12.00 -3.72
C GLU A 186 15.72 11.37 -4.02
N VAL A 187 15.58 10.05 -3.82
CA VAL A 187 14.32 9.32 -4.01
C VAL A 187 13.36 9.69 -2.89
N VAL A 188 13.81 9.58 -1.64
CA VAL A 188 13.00 9.88 -0.45
C VAL A 188 12.52 11.33 -0.48
N GLU A 189 13.41 12.28 -0.77
CA GLU A 189 13.06 13.71 -0.84
C GLU A 189 12.06 14.00 -1.96
N ARG A 190 12.21 13.40 -3.14
CA ARG A 190 11.26 13.57 -4.23
C ARG A 190 9.87 13.05 -3.88
N LEU A 191 9.80 11.87 -3.28
CA LEU A 191 8.54 11.27 -2.80
C LEU A 191 7.90 12.13 -1.70
N ARG A 192 8.71 12.62 -0.75
CA ARG A 192 8.27 13.50 0.34
C ARG A 192 7.70 14.82 -0.17
N GLN A 193 8.38 15.48 -1.10
CA GLN A 193 7.91 16.74 -1.70
C GLN A 193 6.58 16.56 -2.42
N THR A 194 6.43 15.46 -3.15
CA THR A 194 5.18 15.16 -3.86
C THR A 194 4.06 14.87 -2.87
N PHE A 195 4.33 14.07 -1.83
CA PHE A 195 3.36 13.82 -0.75
C PHE A 195 2.95 15.13 -0.06
N GLN A 196 3.93 15.99 0.31
CA GLN A 196 3.66 17.26 0.98
C GLN A 196 2.75 18.16 0.13
N SER A 197 3.03 18.27 -1.16
CA SER A 197 2.19 19.02 -2.10
C SER A 197 0.76 18.50 -2.15
N ASP A 198 0.59 17.16 -2.20
CA ASP A 198 -0.73 16.52 -2.17
C ASP A 198 -1.44 16.74 -0.83
N TRP A 199 -0.68 16.68 0.28
CA TRP A 199 -1.20 16.90 1.62
C TRP A 199 -1.72 18.31 1.82
N ASP A 200 -0.99 19.32 1.35
CA ASP A 200 -1.36 20.73 1.51
C ASP A 200 -2.64 21.07 0.74
N GLN A 201 -2.87 20.41 -0.39
CA GLN A 201 -4.08 20.55 -1.21
C GLN A 201 -5.25 19.66 -0.75
N ALA A 202 -4.99 18.72 0.15
CA ALA A 202 -5.99 17.79 0.66
C ALA A 202 -6.85 18.43 1.76
N SER A 203 -8.07 17.91 1.93
CA SER A 203 -8.97 18.35 3.00
C SER A 203 -8.97 17.37 4.17
N PRO A 204 -9.17 17.84 5.42
CA PRO A 204 -9.50 16.95 6.51
C PRO A 204 -10.62 15.99 6.12
N TYR A 205 -10.51 14.75 6.53
CA TYR A 205 -11.47 13.71 6.17
C TYR A 205 -11.86 12.89 7.37
N HIS A 206 -13.16 12.82 7.59
CA HIS A 206 -13.79 11.94 8.58
C HIS A 206 -14.52 10.84 7.84
N ALA A 207 -14.08 9.60 8.03
CA ALA A 207 -14.70 8.48 7.36
C ALA A 207 -16.16 8.32 7.79
N PRO A 208 -17.10 8.12 6.85
CA PRO A 208 -18.53 7.99 7.18
C PRO A 208 -18.76 6.89 8.22
N ARG A 209 -19.66 7.15 9.18
CA ARG A 209 -20.17 6.11 10.05
C ARG A 209 -21.14 5.28 9.23
N SER A 210 -21.17 3.96 9.43
CA SER A 210 -22.26 3.16 8.92
C SER A 210 -23.56 3.72 9.54
N SER A 211 -24.45 4.28 8.73
CA SER A 211 -25.82 4.52 9.18
C SER A 211 -26.40 3.17 9.57
N GLY A 212 -26.65 2.96 10.85
CA GLY A 212 -27.31 1.76 11.35
C GLY A 212 -28.70 1.68 10.76
N SER A 213 -28.83 0.97 9.64
CA SER A 213 -30.03 0.35 9.10
C SER A 213 -29.80 -0.12 7.66
N GLN A 214 -28.86 -1.04 7.45
CA GLN A 214 -29.09 -2.07 6.44
C GLN A 214 -29.08 -3.40 7.19
N PRO A 215 -30.19 -4.17 7.12
CA PRO A 215 -30.20 -5.52 7.63
C PRO A 215 -29.05 -6.25 6.91
N ALA A 216 -28.20 -6.93 7.69
CA ALA A 216 -27.22 -7.84 7.16
C ALA A 216 -27.92 -8.66 6.07
N ARG A 217 -27.54 -8.49 4.81
CA ARG A 217 -28.01 -9.39 3.74
C ARG A 217 -27.53 -10.77 4.16
N GLY A 218 -28.49 -11.55 4.63
CA GLY A 218 -28.27 -12.83 5.23
C GLY A 218 -27.29 -13.66 4.39
N TRP A 219 -26.31 -14.20 5.03
CA TRP A 219 -25.55 -15.32 4.55
C TRP A 219 -26.57 -16.42 4.21
N ARG A 220 -26.95 -16.54 2.94
CA ARG A 220 -27.59 -17.75 2.47
C ARG A 220 -26.52 -18.81 2.51
N ALA A 221 -26.56 -19.64 3.53
CA ALA A 221 -25.79 -20.88 3.56
C ALA A 221 -26.10 -21.61 2.24
N ALA A 222 -25.08 -21.76 1.41
CA ALA A 222 -25.17 -22.63 0.25
C ALA A 222 -25.56 -24.02 0.76
N GLY A 223 -26.72 -24.49 0.33
CA GLY A 223 -27.26 -25.77 0.74
C GLY A 223 -26.24 -26.89 0.54
N ARG A 224 -26.08 -27.72 1.56
CA ARG A 224 -25.32 -28.96 1.46
C ARG A 224 -25.95 -29.81 0.34
N PRO A 225 -25.16 -30.37 -0.57
CA PRO A 225 -25.69 -31.39 -1.48
C PRO A 225 -26.10 -32.60 -0.64
N SER A 226 -27.36 -33.00 -0.76
CA SER A 226 -27.87 -34.25 -0.17
C SER A 226 -27.17 -35.42 -0.88
N LEU A 227 -26.32 -36.10 -0.18
CA LEU A 227 -25.93 -37.46 -0.55
C LEU A 227 -27.20 -38.36 -0.37
N ARG A 228 -27.79 -38.75 -1.49
CA ARG A 228 -28.72 -39.90 -1.50
C ARG A 228 -27.92 -41.15 -1.81
N ALA A 229 -28.20 -42.15 -1.02
CA ALA A 229 -27.70 -43.51 -1.12
C ALA A 229 -27.96 -44.16 -2.48
#